data_6866412c4a43c93a124d83ac94ef314f
#
_entry.id   6866412c4a43c93a124d83ac94ef314f
#
_cell.length_a   1.000
_cell.length_b   1.000
_cell.length_c   1.000
_cell.angle_alpha   90.00
_cell.angle_beta   90.00
_cell.angle_gamma   90.00
#
_symmetry.space_group_name_H-M   'P 1'
#
loop_
_entity.id
_entity.type
_entity.pdbx_description
1 polymer ?
#
loop_
_entity_poly.entity_id
_entity_poly.type
_entity_poly.pdbx_seq_one_letter_code
_entity_poly.pdbx_strand_id
1 'polypeptide(L)'
;MKPYFSFQWHITDDCDQRCKHCYIFAENKEKCISRMTRKQMTAVLENCEDFCETFDRQPYFYLTGGDPILHPDFWWLLEKFRERSIPFTIMGNPFHLTEDVCRRMKECGCVRYQMSIDGLRETHDWFRKPGSYKTTLEKVALLNGAGIRSILMTTVSGKNIDEIPQIIDAAVAAGAKVYAF
;
A
#
# COMPACT_ATOMS: atom_id res chain seq x y z
N MET A 1 20.58 -14.83 10.16
CA MET A 1 19.82 -14.15 9.09
C MET A 1 20.14 -12.66 9.19
N LYS A 2 20.55 -12.00 8.09
CA LYS A 2 20.82 -10.56 8.09
C LYS A 2 19.53 -9.78 8.40
N PRO A 3 19.57 -8.70 9.18
CA PRO A 3 18.39 -7.88 9.43
C PRO A 3 17.98 -7.12 8.16
N TYR A 4 16.68 -6.83 8.04
CA TYR A 4 16.17 -6.04 6.94
C TYR A 4 16.51 -4.56 7.09
N PHE A 5 16.75 -3.90 5.93
CA PHE A 5 16.68 -2.46 5.79
C PHE A 5 15.47 -2.12 4.93
N SER A 6 14.61 -1.20 5.38
CA SER A 6 13.34 -0.90 4.73
C SER A 6 13.44 0.37 3.89
N PHE A 7 13.06 0.25 2.63
CA PHE A 7 12.95 1.37 1.69
C PHE A 7 11.47 1.65 1.42
N GLN A 8 11.04 2.90 1.57
CA GLN A 8 9.74 3.34 1.08
C GLN A 8 9.92 3.88 -0.34
N TRP A 9 9.19 3.32 -1.29
CA TRP A 9 9.40 3.59 -2.70
C TRP A 9 8.13 4.02 -3.42
N HIS A 10 8.08 5.29 -3.81
CA HIS A 10 7.01 5.88 -4.58
C HIS A 10 7.26 5.67 -6.09
N ILE A 11 6.47 4.83 -6.75
CA ILE A 11 6.68 4.44 -8.15
C ILE A 11 5.80 5.20 -9.14
N THR A 12 4.67 5.76 -8.69
CA THR A 12 3.71 6.46 -9.53
C THR A 12 2.87 7.46 -8.76
N ASP A 13 2.48 8.56 -9.40
CA ASP A 13 1.42 9.45 -8.89
C ASP A 13 0.01 8.98 -9.27
N ASP A 14 -0.11 7.96 -10.14
CA ASP A 14 -1.41 7.47 -10.61
C ASP A 14 -2.25 6.92 -9.47
N CYS A 15 -3.52 7.31 -9.41
CA CYS A 15 -4.42 6.91 -8.34
C CYS A 15 -5.87 7.04 -8.80
N ASP A 16 -6.71 6.10 -8.41
CA ASP A 16 -8.15 6.12 -8.66
C ASP A 16 -8.95 6.86 -7.58
N GLN A 17 -8.25 7.44 -6.60
CA GLN A 17 -8.82 8.27 -5.55
C GLN A 17 -8.26 9.70 -5.61
N ARG A 18 -9.01 10.65 -5.03
CA ARG A 18 -8.61 12.05 -4.81
C ARG A 18 -8.91 12.42 -3.36
N CYS A 19 -8.20 11.73 -2.46
CA CYS A 19 -8.38 11.91 -1.02
C CYS A 19 -8.13 13.36 -0.62
N LYS A 20 -8.98 13.93 0.25
CA LYS A 20 -8.94 15.35 0.61
C LYS A 20 -7.67 15.77 1.34
N HIS A 21 -7.00 14.85 2.02
CA HIS A 21 -5.74 15.05 2.73
C HIS A 21 -4.52 14.49 1.99
N CYS A 22 -4.68 14.11 0.71
CA CYS A 22 -3.59 13.49 -0.06
C CYS A 22 -2.53 14.51 -0.43
N TYR A 23 -1.31 14.34 0.04
CA TYR A 23 -0.19 15.25 -0.25
C TYR A 23 0.19 15.29 -1.75
N ILE A 24 -0.08 14.23 -2.51
CA ILE A 24 0.22 14.17 -3.94
C ILE A 24 -0.66 15.15 -4.72
N PHE A 25 -1.94 15.29 -4.33
CA PHE A 25 -2.94 16.10 -5.02
C PHE A 25 -3.43 17.29 -4.20
N ALA A 26 -2.75 17.63 -3.09
CA ALA A 26 -3.18 18.69 -2.18
C ALA A 26 -3.29 20.06 -2.86
N GLU A 27 -2.28 20.41 -3.67
CA GLU A 27 -2.18 21.71 -4.32
C GLU A 27 -2.82 21.73 -5.72
N ASN A 28 -2.79 20.61 -6.43
CA ASN A 28 -3.31 20.51 -7.79
C ASN A 28 -3.89 19.12 -8.09
N LYS A 29 -5.21 19.04 -8.14
CA LYS A 29 -5.94 17.79 -8.46
C LYS A 29 -5.78 17.36 -9.93
N GLU A 30 -5.37 18.26 -10.81
CA GLU A 30 -5.11 18.02 -12.23
C GLU A 30 -3.60 17.87 -12.54
N LYS A 31 -2.80 17.62 -11.51
CA LYS A 31 -1.35 17.39 -11.63
C LYS A 31 -1.05 16.37 -12.73
N CYS A 32 -0.01 16.66 -13.51
CA CYS A 32 0.54 15.69 -14.45
C CYS A 32 1.04 14.45 -13.70
N ILE A 33 0.56 13.28 -14.10
CA ILE A 33 0.91 12.01 -13.47
C ILE A 33 2.35 11.64 -13.78
N SER A 34 3.18 11.53 -12.75
CA SER A 34 4.55 11.03 -12.84
C SER A 34 4.58 9.53 -12.65
N ARG A 35 5.39 8.84 -13.44
CA ARG A 35 5.64 7.39 -13.34
C ARG A 35 7.12 7.09 -13.55
N MET A 36 7.66 6.19 -12.77
CA MET A 36 9.03 5.72 -12.97
C MET A 36 9.10 4.79 -14.19
N THR A 37 10.13 4.97 -15.01
CA THR A 37 10.42 4.03 -16.10
C THR A 37 11.07 2.75 -15.56
N ARG A 38 11.02 1.65 -16.32
CA ARG A 38 11.74 0.40 -15.96
C ARG A 38 13.23 0.64 -15.72
N LYS A 39 13.86 1.50 -16.52
CA LYS A 39 15.29 1.86 -16.35
C LYS A 39 15.54 2.50 -14.97
N GLN A 40 14.68 3.43 -14.57
CA GLN A 40 14.79 4.07 -13.25
C GLN A 40 14.53 3.05 -12.12
N MET A 41 13.50 2.21 -12.27
CA MET A 41 13.19 1.18 -11.28
C MET A 41 14.31 0.15 -11.14
N THR A 42 14.95 -0.25 -12.25
CA THR A 42 16.12 -1.13 -12.21
C THR A 42 17.27 -0.49 -11.44
N ALA A 43 17.60 0.76 -11.74
CA ALA A 43 18.68 1.47 -11.05
C ALA A 43 18.41 1.64 -9.53
N VAL A 44 17.15 1.88 -9.14
CA VAL A 44 16.77 1.94 -7.71
C VAL A 44 16.97 0.58 -7.03
N LEU A 45 16.54 -0.52 -7.68
CA LEU A 45 16.72 -1.87 -7.15
C LEU A 45 18.20 -2.17 -6.91
N GLU A 46 19.04 -1.97 -7.94
CA GLU A 46 20.49 -2.21 -7.88
C GLU A 46 21.14 -1.37 -6.77
N ASN A 47 20.87 -0.08 -6.70
CA ASN A 47 21.40 0.79 -5.66
C ASN A 47 20.96 0.38 -4.24
N CYS A 48 19.72 -0.09 -4.06
CA CYS A 48 19.26 -0.57 -2.75
C CYS A 48 19.89 -1.90 -2.36
N GLU A 49 20.14 -2.80 -3.32
CA GLU A 49 20.85 -4.05 -3.10
C GLU A 49 22.31 -3.79 -2.73
N ASP A 50 23.03 -2.93 -3.47
CA ASP A 50 24.41 -2.52 -3.18
C ASP A 50 24.53 -1.86 -1.80
N PHE A 51 23.58 -0.97 -1.45
CA PHE A 51 23.51 -0.40 -0.11
C PHE A 51 23.36 -1.49 0.97
N CYS A 52 22.44 -2.42 0.76
CA CYS A 52 22.19 -3.49 1.71
C CYS A 52 23.41 -4.42 1.86
N GLU A 53 24.10 -4.72 0.76
CA GLU A 53 25.34 -5.50 0.79
C GLU A 53 26.43 -4.80 1.62
N THR A 54 26.64 -3.50 1.36
CA THR A 54 27.64 -2.68 2.07
C THR A 54 27.40 -2.65 3.58
N PHE A 55 26.15 -2.63 4.04
CA PHE A 55 25.79 -2.52 5.46
C PHE A 55 25.37 -3.85 6.10
N ASP A 56 25.60 -4.98 5.45
CA ASP A 56 25.22 -6.32 5.91
C ASP A 56 23.72 -6.42 6.27
N ARG A 57 22.87 -5.99 5.34
CA ARG A 57 21.39 -5.98 5.45
C ARG A 57 20.75 -6.78 4.32
N GLN A 58 19.44 -7.00 4.44
CA GLN A 58 18.59 -7.48 3.35
C GLN A 58 17.59 -6.37 2.97
N PRO A 59 17.32 -6.13 1.68
CA PRO A 59 16.34 -5.15 1.27
C PRO A 59 14.92 -5.59 1.60
N TYR A 60 14.10 -4.64 2.03
CA TYR A 60 12.65 -4.77 2.18
C TYR A 60 11.99 -3.53 1.62
N PHE A 61 10.99 -3.67 0.75
CA PHE A 61 10.35 -2.52 0.14
C PHE A 61 8.93 -2.29 0.64
N TYR A 62 8.61 -1.03 0.88
CA TYR A 62 7.25 -0.51 1.00
C TYR A 62 6.93 0.21 -0.30
N LEU A 63 6.23 -0.47 -1.24
CA LEU A 63 5.78 0.14 -2.48
C LEU A 63 4.60 1.06 -2.22
N THR A 64 4.72 2.29 -2.65
CA THR A 64 3.71 3.33 -2.50
C THR A 64 3.65 4.21 -3.75
N GLY A 65 2.83 5.24 -3.68
CA GLY A 65 2.62 6.21 -4.75
C GLY A 65 1.26 6.85 -4.60
N GLY A 66 0.57 7.01 -5.70
CA GLY A 66 -0.87 7.11 -5.72
C GLY A 66 -1.47 5.76 -5.34
N ASP A 67 -1.69 4.90 -6.33
CA ASP A 67 -1.93 3.47 -6.11
C ASP A 67 -0.93 2.67 -6.96
N PRO A 68 0.02 1.96 -6.36
CA PRO A 68 1.08 1.27 -7.10
C PRO A 68 0.59 0.28 -8.17
N ILE A 69 -0.56 -0.36 -7.95
CA ILE A 69 -1.15 -1.32 -8.89
C ILE A 69 -1.53 -0.69 -10.24
N LEU A 70 -1.74 0.62 -10.29
CA LEU A 70 -2.04 1.35 -11.52
C LEU A 70 -0.81 1.67 -12.36
N HIS A 71 0.39 1.42 -11.86
CA HIS A 71 1.60 1.57 -12.65
C HIS A 71 1.63 0.52 -13.78
N PRO A 72 1.83 0.90 -15.05
CA PRO A 72 1.81 -0.07 -16.18
C PRO A 72 2.82 -1.21 -16.03
N ASP A 73 3.95 -0.94 -15.36
CA ASP A 73 4.99 -1.93 -15.10
C ASP A 73 4.93 -2.51 -13.66
N PHE A 74 3.80 -2.39 -12.97
CA PHE A 74 3.63 -2.93 -11.62
C PHE A 74 3.99 -4.42 -11.53
N TRP A 75 3.39 -5.24 -12.37
CA TRP A 75 3.65 -6.68 -12.36
C TRP A 75 5.08 -7.04 -12.75
N TRP A 76 5.68 -6.30 -13.69
CA TRP A 76 7.09 -6.46 -14.02
C TRP A 76 7.98 -6.21 -12.78
N LEU A 77 7.70 -5.17 -12.01
CA LEU A 77 8.46 -4.87 -10.78
C LEU A 77 8.31 -5.97 -9.73
N LEU A 78 7.08 -6.49 -9.52
CA LEU A 78 6.87 -7.59 -8.58
C LEU A 78 7.60 -8.87 -9.01
N GLU A 79 7.66 -9.18 -10.31
CA GLU A 79 8.48 -10.29 -10.81
C GLU A 79 9.97 -10.07 -10.50
N LYS A 80 10.48 -8.82 -10.58
CA LYS A 80 11.87 -8.52 -10.20
C LYS A 80 12.13 -8.73 -8.72
N PHE A 81 11.18 -8.45 -7.85
CA PHE A 81 11.28 -8.80 -6.42
C PHE A 81 11.28 -10.32 -6.22
N ARG A 82 10.43 -11.05 -6.91
CA ARG A 82 10.40 -12.51 -6.86
C ARG A 82 11.71 -13.14 -7.30
N GLU A 83 12.25 -12.72 -8.46
CA GLU A 83 13.53 -13.20 -9.00
C GLU A 83 14.70 -13.02 -8.02
N ARG A 84 14.65 -11.95 -7.22
CA ARG A 84 15.67 -11.59 -6.22
C ARG A 84 15.34 -12.07 -4.80
N SER A 85 14.21 -12.74 -4.60
CA SER A 85 13.70 -13.15 -3.28
C SER A 85 13.57 -11.98 -2.30
N ILE A 86 13.20 -10.79 -2.78
CA ILE A 86 13.01 -9.59 -1.99
C ILE A 86 11.56 -9.51 -1.49
N PRO A 87 11.32 -9.57 -0.18
CA PRO A 87 9.97 -9.39 0.37
C PRO A 87 9.55 -7.92 0.36
N PHE A 88 8.23 -7.68 0.23
CA PHE A 88 7.71 -6.32 0.15
C PHE A 88 6.32 -6.18 0.78
N THR A 89 5.96 -4.94 1.08
CA THR A 89 4.62 -4.48 1.46
C THR A 89 4.12 -3.55 0.36
N ILE A 90 2.83 -3.62 0.05
CA ILE A 90 2.16 -2.63 -0.80
C ILE A 90 1.33 -1.70 0.09
N MET A 91 1.42 -0.40 -0.17
CA MET A 91 0.59 0.66 0.41
C MET A 91 -0.30 1.20 -0.71
N GLY A 92 -1.52 0.70 -0.79
CA GLY A 92 -2.40 0.95 -1.93
C GLY A 92 -3.89 1.01 -1.58
N ASN A 93 -4.72 1.12 -2.60
CA ASN A 93 -6.16 1.22 -2.48
C ASN A 93 -6.85 -0.17 -2.52
N PRO A 94 -8.10 -0.30 -2.05
CA PRO A 94 -8.79 -1.58 -2.03
C PRO A 94 -9.42 -2.01 -3.37
N PHE A 95 -9.59 -1.07 -4.33
CA PHE A 95 -10.51 -1.24 -5.45
C PHE A 95 -10.05 -2.25 -6.51
N HIS A 96 -8.73 -2.43 -6.66
CA HIS A 96 -8.14 -3.35 -7.64
C HIS A 96 -7.82 -4.73 -7.06
N LEU A 97 -8.16 -4.98 -5.78
CA LEU A 97 -7.92 -6.26 -5.14
C LEU A 97 -9.01 -7.27 -5.54
N THR A 98 -8.61 -8.31 -6.25
CA THR A 98 -9.37 -9.52 -6.54
C THR A 98 -8.65 -10.74 -5.99
N GLU A 99 -9.29 -11.91 -5.95
CA GLU A 99 -8.64 -13.16 -5.53
C GLU A 99 -7.39 -13.44 -6.36
N ASP A 100 -7.46 -13.31 -7.69
CA ASP A 100 -6.33 -13.52 -8.58
C ASP A 100 -5.20 -12.52 -8.36
N VAL A 101 -5.51 -11.24 -8.17
CA VAL A 101 -4.54 -10.20 -7.86
C VAL A 101 -3.83 -10.50 -6.54
N CYS A 102 -4.57 -10.84 -5.49
CA CYS A 102 -3.99 -11.16 -4.18
C CYS A 102 -3.11 -12.43 -4.26
N ARG A 103 -3.58 -13.49 -4.93
CA ARG A 103 -2.80 -14.71 -5.14
C ARG A 103 -1.48 -14.40 -5.87
N ARG A 104 -1.55 -13.69 -6.99
CA ARG A 104 -0.36 -13.34 -7.78
C ARG A 104 0.62 -12.45 -7.01
N MET A 105 0.13 -11.47 -6.25
CA MET A 105 0.98 -10.67 -5.35
C MET A 105 1.69 -11.54 -4.33
N LYS A 106 0.98 -12.51 -3.74
CA LYS A 106 1.55 -13.46 -2.78
C LYS A 106 2.65 -14.31 -3.41
N GLU A 107 2.43 -14.84 -4.61
CA GLU A 107 3.42 -15.61 -5.40
C GLU A 107 4.68 -14.79 -5.71
N CYS A 108 4.54 -13.47 -5.86
CA CYS A 108 5.67 -12.55 -6.06
C CYS A 108 6.41 -12.18 -4.77
N GLY A 109 5.96 -12.62 -3.59
CA GLY A 109 6.62 -12.34 -2.32
C GLY A 109 5.99 -11.22 -1.49
N CYS A 110 4.77 -10.78 -1.83
CA CYS A 110 4.05 -9.80 -1.01
C CYS A 110 3.76 -10.36 0.40
N VAL A 111 4.28 -9.67 1.43
CA VAL A 111 4.11 -10.06 2.83
C VAL A 111 2.91 -9.38 3.46
N ARG A 112 2.71 -8.10 3.14
CA ARG A 112 1.67 -7.26 3.74
C ARG A 112 1.04 -6.36 2.67
N TYR A 113 -0.22 -5.99 2.90
CA TYR A 113 -0.89 -4.95 2.14
C TYR A 113 -1.54 -3.97 3.11
N GLN A 114 -1.19 -2.70 2.99
CA GLN A 114 -1.69 -1.62 3.81
C GLN A 114 -2.75 -0.85 3.05
N MET A 115 -3.92 -0.70 3.66
CA MET A 115 -5.00 0.18 3.21
C MET A 115 -5.29 1.20 4.31
N SER A 116 -5.88 2.30 3.93
CA SER A 116 -6.27 3.32 4.90
C SER A 116 -7.74 3.19 5.29
N ILE A 117 -8.04 3.55 6.55
CA ILE A 117 -9.39 3.71 7.09
C ILE A 117 -9.41 4.96 7.98
N ASP A 118 -9.99 6.07 7.49
CA ASP A 118 -9.87 7.39 8.12
C ASP A 118 -11.15 7.86 8.82
N GLY A 119 -12.01 6.95 9.23
CA GLY A 119 -13.24 7.25 9.92
C GLY A 119 -14.24 6.09 9.84
N LEU A 120 -15.39 6.25 10.46
CA LEU A 120 -16.57 5.46 10.17
C LEU A 120 -17.06 5.78 8.76
N ARG A 121 -18.07 5.08 8.28
CA ARG A 121 -18.51 5.13 6.88
C ARG A 121 -18.57 6.55 6.29
N GLU A 122 -19.30 7.45 6.95
CA GLU A 122 -19.53 8.80 6.42
C GLU A 122 -18.24 9.62 6.41
N THR A 123 -17.47 9.59 7.49
CA THR A 123 -16.22 10.31 7.63
C THR A 123 -15.16 9.76 6.69
N HIS A 124 -15.01 8.44 6.60
CA HIS A 124 -14.06 7.81 5.69
C HIS A 124 -14.38 8.11 4.22
N ASP A 125 -15.65 7.91 3.81
CA ASP A 125 -16.08 8.15 2.44
C ASP A 125 -15.98 9.63 2.06
N TRP A 126 -16.18 10.54 3.03
CA TRP A 126 -15.93 11.97 2.83
C TRP A 126 -14.45 12.30 2.59
N PHE A 127 -13.51 11.66 3.31
CA PHE A 127 -12.08 11.85 3.08
C PHE A 127 -11.62 11.28 1.74
N ARG A 128 -12.16 10.13 1.33
CA ARG A 128 -11.66 9.35 0.19
C ARG A 128 -12.61 9.35 -0.99
N LYS A 129 -13.52 8.42 -1.07
CA LYS A 129 -14.62 8.42 -2.05
C LYS A 129 -15.79 7.55 -1.56
N PRO A 130 -17.02 7.80 -2.05
CA PRO A 130 -18.19 7.02 -1.68
C PRO A 130 -17.99 5.51 -1.87
N GLY A 131 -18.37 4.72 -0.85
CA GLY A 131 -18.24 3.26 -0.84
C GLY A 131 -16.85 2.72 -0.46
N SER A 132 -15.87 3.58 -0.26
CA SER A 132 -14.50 3.21 0.09
C SER A 132 -14.42 2.48 1.42
N TYR A 133 -15.17 2.93 2.44
CA TYR A 133 -15.22 2.29 3.75
C TYR A 133 -15.59 0.80 3.67
N LYS A 134 -16.72 0.51 3.03
CA LYS A 134 -17.21 -0.86 2.87
C LYS A 134 -16.19 -1.72 2.10
N THR A 135 -15.72 -1.21 0.96
CA THR A 135 -14.75 -1.92 0.13
C THR A 135 -13.45 -2.21 0.90
N THR A 136 -12.94 -1.26 1.69
CA THR A 136 -11.72 -1.46 2.49
C THR A 136 -11.89 -2.62 3.48
N LEU A 137 -12.98 -2.66 4.23
CA LEU A 137 -13.22 -3.75 5.21
C LEU A 137 -13.42 -5.11 4.52
N GLU A 138 -14.13 -5.18 3.40
CA GLU A 138 -14.30 -6.41 2.63
C GLU A 138 -12.96 -6.97 2.13
N LYS A 139 -12.01 -6.12 1.72
CA LYS A 139 -10.71 -6.56 1.21
C LYS A 139 -9.76 -7.07 2.28
N VAL A 140 -10.00 -6.79 3.55
CA VAL A 140 -9.24 -7.38 4.67
C VAL A 140 -9.31 -8.91 4.64
N ALA A 141 -10.52 -9.46 4.53
CA ALA A 141 -10.71 -10.91 4.48
C ALA A 141 -10.07 -11.54 3.24
N LEU A 142 -10.18 -10.86 2.08
CA LEU A 142 -9.58 -11.30 0.83
C LEU A 142 -8.05 -11.40 0.92
N LEU A 143 -7.38 -10.39 1.44
CA LEU A 143 -5.94 -10.38 1.65
C LEU A 143 -5.49 -11.49 2.60
N ASN A 144 -6.17 -11.62 3.73
CA ASN A 144 -5.85 -12.65 4.73
C ASN A 144 -6.04 -14.06 4.15
N GLY A 145 -7.10 -14.29 3.37
CA GLY A 145 -7.35 -15.56 2.67
C GLY A 145 -6.25 -15.94 1.68
N ALA A 146 -5.64 -14.96 1.04
CA ALA A 146 -4.48 -15.15 0.17
C ALA A 146 -3.13 -15.27 0.94
N GLY A 147 -3.13 -15.22 2.27
CA GLY A 147 -1.92 -15.27 3.09
C GLY A 147 -1.10 -13.97 3.07
N ILE A 148 -1.72 -12.85 2.70
CA ILE A 148 -1.14 -11.50 2.78
C ILE A 148 -1.68 -10.83 4.05
N ARG A 149 -0.79 -10.39 4.95
CA ARG A 149 -1.22 -9.74 6.20
C ARG A 149 -1.81 -8.36 5.90
N SER A 150 -3.08 -8.17 6.22
CA SER A 150 -3.74 -6.88 6.08
C SER A 150 -3.30 -5.90 7.17
N ILE A 151 -3.01 -4.67 6.77
CA ILE A 151 -2.76 -3.53 7.65
C ILE A 151 -3.82 -2.48 7.36
N LEU A 152 -4.49 -1.97 8.39
CA LEU A 152 -5.32 -0.78 8.30
C LEU A 152 -4.62 0.37 9.02
N MET A 153 -4.59 1.54 8.39
CA MET A 153 -3.93 2.73 8.92
C MET A 153 -4.87 3.94 8.87
N THR A 154 -4.86 4.75 9.92
CA THR A 154 -5.64 5.98 10.01
C THR A 154 -4.74 7.19 10.04
N THR A 155 -5.01 8.16 9.18
CA THR A 155 -4.48 9.52 9.34
C THR A 155 -5.37 10.28 10.32
N VAL A 156 -4.88 10.46 11.54
CA VAL A 156 -5.65 11.13 12.61
C VAL A 156 -5.79 12.62 12.33
N SER A 157 -6.99 13.14 12.52
CA SER A 157 -7.33 14.56 12.35
C SER A 157 -8.45 14.96 13.33
N GLY A 158 -8.71 16.25 13.47
CA GLY A 158 -9.82 16.73 14.28
C GLY A 158 -11.21 16.27 13.80
N LYS A 159 -11.31 15.73 12.57
CA LYS A 159 -12.58 15.23 12.04
C LYS A 159 -12.88 13.78 12.45
N ASN A 160 -11.87 12.99 12.77
CA ASN A 160 -12.03 11.56 13.03
C ASN A 160 -11.51 11.10 14.40
N ILE A 161 -10.93 12.00 15.19
CA ILE A 161 -10.31 11.64 16.47
C ILE A 161 -11.29 10.97 17.44
N ASP A 162 -12.53 11.43 17.48
CA ASP A 162 -13.57 10.89 18.36
C ASP A 162 -14.13 9.54 17.86
N GLU A 163 -13.87 9.18 16.58
CA GLU A 163 -14.28 7.91 15.98
C GLU A 163 -13.23 6.80 16.14
N ILE A 164 -12.02 7.11 16.63
CA ILE A 164 -10.90 6.17 16.71
C ILE A 164 -11.25 4.84 17.41
N PRO A 165 -11.92 4.83 18.59
CA PRO A 165 -12.28 3.57 19.23
C PRO A 165 -13.15 2.68 18.32
N GLN A 166 -14.15 3.26 17.69
CA GLN A 166 -15.07 2.52 16.82
C GLN A 166 -14.41 2.08 15.50
N ILE A 167 -13.44 2.85 14.99
CA ILE A 167 -12.63 2.44 13.82
C ILE A 167 -11.79 1.23 14.16
N ILE A 168 -11.19 1.20 15.35
CA ILE A 168 -10.41 0.04 15.83
C ILE A 168 -11.33 -1.19 15.94
N ASP A 169 -12.52 -1.05 16.54
CA ASP A 169 -13.49 -2.14 16.65
C ASP A 169 -13.89 -2.66 15.27
N ALA A 170 -14.15 -1.79 14.30
CA ALA A 170 -14.46 -2.17 12.93
C ALA A 170 -13.30 -2.89 12.25
N ALA A 171 -12.05 -2.44 12.46
CA ALA A 171 -10.85 -3.08 11.94
C ALA A 171 -10.65 -4.48 12.52
N VAL A 172 -10.85 -4.64 13.83
CA VAL A 172 -10.78 -5.92 14.53
C VAL A 172 -11.87 -6.86 14.01
N ALA A 173 -13.12 -6.38 13.92
CA ALA A 173 -14.26 -7.16 13.40
C ALA A 173 -14.03 -7.63 11.96
N ALA A 174 -13.39 -6.83 11.13
CA ALA A 174 -13.01 -7.21 9.75
C ALA A 174 -11.84 -8.20 9.71
N GLY A 175 -11.15 -8.45 10.83
CA GLY A 175 -10.02 -9.36 10.95
C GLY A 175 -8.68 -8.77 10.50
N ALA A 176 -8.51 -7.44 10.54
CA ALA A 176 -7.23 -6.80 10.26
C ALA A 176 -6.12 -7.35 11.15
N LYS A 177 -4.95 -7.61 10.57
CA LYS A 177 -3.81 -8.20 11.31
C LYS A 177 -2.98 -7.16 12.02
N VAL A 178 -3.03 -5.92 11.55
CA VAL A 178 -2.35 -4.76 12.16
C VAL A 178 -3.26 -3.56 11.97
N TYR A 179 -3.35 -2.73 13.00
CA TYR A 179 -3.92 -1.40 12.94
C TYR A 179 -2.87 -0.39 13.40
N ALA A 180 -2.74 0.73 12.71
CA ALA A 180 -1.73 1.75 12.97
C ALA A 180 -2.26 3.18 12.70
N PHE A 181 -1.53 4.16 13.21
CA PHE A 181 -1.75 5.59 12.99
C PHE A 181 -0.59 6.21 12.21
#